data_c6bee4406159b272da775f8a0ebe2612
#
_entry.id   c6bee4406159b272da775f8a0ebe2612
#
_cell.length_a   1.000
_cell.length_b   1.000
_cell.length_c   1.000
_cell.angle_alpha   90.00
_cell.angle_beta   90.00
_cell.angle_gamma   90.00
#
_symmetry.space_group_name_H-M   'P 1'
#
loop_
_entity.id
_entity.type
_entity.pdbx_description
1 polymer ?
#
loop_
_entity_poly.entity_id
_entity_poly.type
_entity_poly.pdbx_seq_one_letter_code
_entity_poly.pdbx_strand_id
1 'polypeptide(L)'
;MRKVIAIDPGSEESGYVIVEKDTYRVLDKGKKPNADVLRILIWTLYDAMEAHEEIPEVAIEMVASYGMPVGSEVFETCVWIGRFVQACNGSPAHPEKVYRAEEKLAICKSPKANDATIRRALADRFAYGEPNYGKGTKKKPGWFYGFSADVWQAYAVAVTYIDRTKGENKHEGNESCEGN
;
A
#
# COMPACT_ATOMS: atom_id res chain seq x y z
N MET A 1 -6.39 -16.77 -2.12
CA MET A 1 -6.06 -15.75 -1.08
C MET A 1 -5.81 -14.43 -1.79
N ARG A 2 -6.67 -13.44 -1.55
CA ARG A 2 -6.54 -12.12 -2.20
C ARG A 2 -5.36 -11.37 -1.64
N LYS A 3 -4.48 -10.90 -2.53
CA LYS A 3 -3.26 -10.18 -2.16
C LYS A 3 -3.32 -8.74 -2.71
N VAL A 4 -2.75 -7.81 -1.97
CA VAL A 4 -2.50 -6.44 -2.43
C VAL A 4 -1.00 -6.17 -2.34
N ILE A 5 -0.42 -5.69 -3.44
CA ILE A 5 0.94 -5.15 -3.48
C ILE A 5 0.82 -3.64 -3.39
N ALA A 6 1.38 -3.05 -2.36
CA ALA A 6 1.40 -1.59 -2.22
C ALA A 6 2.84 -1.07 -2.24
N ILE A 7 3.04 0.03 -2.96
CA ILE A 7 4.36 0.63 -3.18
C ILE A 7 4.30 2.11 -2.78
N ASP A 8 5.28 2.52 -1.99
CA ASP A 8 5.64 3.92 -1.69
C ASP A 8 6.90 4.26 -2.50
N PRO A 9 6.76 4.90 -3.69
CA PRO A 9 7.86 5.14 -4.59
C PRO A 9 8.77 6.29 -4.13
N GLY A 10 10.08 6.09 -4.20
CA GLY A 10 11.08 7.15 -4.07
C GLY A 10 11.89 7.34 -5.37
N SER A 11 12.82 8.28 -5.33
CA SER A 11 13.70 8.57 -6.49
C SER A 11 14.70 7.45 -6.78
N GLU A 12 15.23 6.76 -5.77
CA GLU A 12 16.24 5.71 -5.89
C GLU A 12 15.76 4.38 -5.29
N GLU A 13 15.10 4.43 -4.15
CA GLU A 13 14.57 3.29 -3.42
C GLU A 13 13.08 3.47 -3.16
N SER A 14 12.35 2.37 -3.13
CA SER A 14 10.92 2.35 -2.78
C SER A 14 10.65 1.45 -1.59
N GLY A 15 9.67 1.85 -0.77
CA GLY A 15 9.02 0.98 0.18
C GLY A 15 7.98 0.10 -0.51
N TYR A 16 7.84 -1.15 -0.07
CA TYR A 16 6.77 -2.01 -0.55
C TYR A 16 6.24 -2.91 0.57
N VAL A 17 5.00 -3.32 0.42
CA VAL A 17 4.39 -4.40 1.19
C VAL A 17 3.54 -5.29 0.28
N ILE A 18 3.50 -6.57 0.58
CA ILE A 18 2.52 -7.52 0.05
C ILE A 18 1.64 -7.92 1.23
N VAL A 19 0.35 -7.67 1.16
CA VAL A 19 -0.59 -7.95 2.25
C VAL A 19 -1.73 -8.87 1.80
N GLU A 20 -2.23 -9.67 2.71
CA GLU A 20 -3.49 -10.39 2.54
C GLU A 20 -4.65 -9.41 2.71
N LYS A 21 -5.49 -9.26 1.67
CA LYS A 21 -6.54 -8.22 1.60
C LYS A 21 -7.59 -8.34 2.71
N ASP A 22 -7.94 -9.55 3.09
CA ASP A 22 -9.03 -9.78 4.04
C ASP A 22 -8.61 -9.50 5.47
N THR A 23 -7.39 -9.87 5.83
CA THR A 23 -6.84 -9.77 7.19
C THR A 23 -5.89 -8.59 7.40
N TYR A 24 -5.45 -7.91 6.34
CA TYR A 24 -4.41 -6.88 6.34
C TYR A 24 -3.03 -7.38 6.78
N ARG A 25 -2.85 -8.69 6.87
CA ARG A 25 -1.61 -9.30 7.33
C ARG A 25 -0.52 -9.16 6.28
N VAL A 26 0.66 -8.71 6.72
CA VAL A 26 1.82 -8.56 5.84
C VAL A 26 2.44 -9.91 5.56
N LEU A 27 2.57 -10.26 4.28
CA LEU A 27 3.19 -11.47 3.76
C LEU A 27 4.67 -11.23 3.41
N ASP A 28 4.96 -10.08 2.80
CA ASP A 28 6.33 -9.63 2.50
C ASP A 28 6.41 -8.11 2.55
N LYS A 29 7.60 -7.58 2.81
CA LYS A 29 7.83 -6.14 2.91
C LYS A 29 9.30 -5.78 2.81
N GLY A 30 9.57 -4.55 2.46
CA GLY A 30 10.93 -4.02 2.51
C GLY A 30 11.05 -2.60 1.97
N LYS A 31 12.25 -2.08 2.08
CA LYS A 31 12.77 -0.96 1.32
C LYS A 31 13.91 -1.47 0.47
N LYS A 32 13.87 -1.22 -0.82
CA LYS A 32 14.87 -1.73 -1.78
C LYS A 32 15.07 -0.73 -2.92
N PRO A 33 16.20 -0.84 -3.65
CA PRO A 33 16.36 -0.14 -4.93
C PRO A 33 15.15 -0.33 -5.83
N ASN A 34 14.74 0.72 -6.52
CA ASN A 34 13.53 0.73 -7.34
C ASN A 34 13.48 -0.40 -8.37
N ALA A 35 14.64 -0.76 -8.97
CA ALA A 35 14.72 -1.88 -9.90
C ALA A 35 14.42 -3.23 -9.23
N ASP A 36 14.73 -3.39 -7.95
CA ASP A 36 14.44 -4.60 -7.18
C ASP A 36 12.96 -4.69 -6.82
N VAL A 37 12.35 -3.56 -6.41
CA VAL A 37 10.90 -3.50 -6.18
C VAL A 37 10.13 -3.78 -7.47
N LEU A 38 10.59 -3.25 -8.61
CA LEU A 38 10.02 -3.54 -9.92
C LEU A 38 10.06 -5.05 -10.24
N ARG A 39 11.20 -5.71 -9.95
CA ARG A 39 11.30 -7.17 -10.12
C ARG A 39 10.35 -7.92 -9.21
N ILE A 40 10.23 -7.53 -7.94
CA ILE A 40 9.28 -8.14 -6.99
C ILE A 40 7.85 -8.01 -7.52
N LEU A 41 7.45 -6.82 -7.98
CA LEU A 41 6.13 -6.59 -8.58
C LEU A 41 5.89 -7.55 -9.76
N ILE A 42 6.79 -7.55 -10.75
CA ILE A 42 6.67 -8.40 -11.95
C ILE A 42 6.58 -9.87 -11.57
N TRP A 43 7.49 -10.37 -10.71
CA TRP A 43 7.52 -11.77 -10.30
C TRP A 43 6.25 -12.17 -9.55
N THR A 44 5.77 -11.32 -8.64
CA THR A 44 4.55 -11.63 -7.87
C THR A 44 3.31 -11.73 -8.77
N LEU A 45 3.20 -10.87 -9.80
CA LEU A 45 2.13 -10.93 -10.78
C LEU A 45 2.27 -12.16 -11.69
N TYR A 46 3.49 -12.42 -12.17
CA TYR A 46 3.79 -13.56 -13.06
C TYR A 46 3.53 -14.89 -12.36
N ASP A 47 4.03 -15.07 -11.14
CA ASP A 47 3.82 -16.30 -10.35
C ASP A 47 2.33 -16.59 -10.13
N ALA A 48 1.52 -15.55 -9.86
CA ALA A 48 0.08 -15.73 -9.71
C ALA A 48 -0.59 -16.16 -11.03
N MET A 49 -0.15 -15.60 -12.18
CA MET A 49 -0.64 -15.99 -13.50
C MET A 49 -0.28 -17.44 -13.84
N GLU A 50 0.99 -17.83 -13.65
CA GLU A 50 1.46 -19.19 -13.90
C GLU A 50 0.80 -20.23 -13.00
N ALA A 51 0.57 -19.87 -11.74
CA ALA A 51 -0.11 -20.72 -10.77
C ALA A 51 -1.64 -20.78 -10.94
N HIS A 52 -2.21 -19.97 -11.86
CA HIS A 52 -3.67 -19.81 -12.03
C HIS A 52 -4.35 -19.37 -10.73
N GLU A 53 -3.63 -18.58 -9.90
CA GLU A 53 -4.14 -17.98 -8.68
C GLU A 53 -4.83 -16.65 -8.99
N GLU A 54 -5.54 -16.12 -7.99
CA GLU A 54 -6.11 -14.77 -8.04
C GLU A 54 -4.98 -13.72 -8.17
N ILE A 55 -5.05 -12.89 -9.22
CA ILE A 55 -4.03 -11.89 -9.51
C ILE A 55 -4.02 -10.84 -8.40
N PRO A 56 -2.85 -10.51 -7.83
CA PRO A 56 -2.75 -9.48 -6.83
C PRO A 56 -3.20 -8.11 -7.33
N GLU A 57 -3.95 -7.40 -6.51
CA GLU A 57 -4.27 -6.00 -6.75
C GLU A 57 -3.02 -5.14 -6.46
N VAL A 58 -2.87 -4.03 -7.19
CA VAL A 58 -1.69 -3.17 -7.06
C VAL A 58 -2.11 -1.75 -6.69
N ALA A 59 -1.54 -1.22 -5.61
CA ALA A 59 -1.73 0.16 -5.17
C ALA A 59 -0.39 0.90 -5.13
N ILE A 60 -0.33 2.10 -5.68
CA ILE A 60 0.91 2.88 -5.77
C ILE A 60 0.65 4.28 -5.23
N GLU A 61 1.46 4.73 -4.26
CA GLU A 61 1.38 6.12 -3.82
C GLU A 61 1.71 7.05 -4.98
N MET A 62 0.86 8.05 -5.18
CA MET A 62 1.02 9.05 -6.22
C MET A 62 1.41 10.39 -5.62
N VAL A 63 2.45 10.98 -6.17
CA VAL A 63 2.84 12.35 -5.80
C VAL A 63 1.79 13.35 -6.25
N ALA A 64 1.57 14.39 -5.45
CA ALA A 64 0.68 15.49 -5.79
C ALA A 64 1.41 16.83 -5.61
N SER A 65 1.19 17.74 -6.56
CA SER A 65 1.64 19.12 -6.45
C SER A 65 0.58 19.93 -5.71
N TYR A 66 1.01 20.64 -4.68
CA TYR A 66 0.17 21.58 -3.92
C TYR A 66 0.52 23.04 -4.24
N GLY A 67 0.97 23.31 -5.47
CA GLY A 67 1.34 24.66 -5.93
C GLY A 67 2.73 25.11 -5.48
N MET A 68 3.53 24.26 -4.87
CA MET A 68 4.92 24.53 -4.51
C MET A 68 5.88 24.00 -5.60
N PRO A 69 7.03 24.66 -5.79
CA PRO A 69 8.09 24.13 -6.65
C PRO A 69 8.49 22.72 -6.19
N VAL A 70 8.66 21.81 -7.13
CA VAL A 70 9.10 20.43 -6.88
C VAL A 70 10.57 20.28 -7.28
N GLY A 71 11.34 19.55 -6.47
CA GLY A 71 12.73 19.22 -6.78
C GLY A 71 12.87 18.13 -7.83
N SER A 72 14.09 17.93 -8.34
CA SER A 72 14.39 16.87 -9.32
C SER A 72 14.02 15.47 -8.84
N GLU A 73 14.11 15.20 -7.55
CA GLU A 73 13.74 13.93 -6.94
C GLU A 73 12.28 13.54 -7.20
N VAL A 74 11.38 14.54 -7.25
CA VAL A 74 9.96 14.29 -7.56
C VAL A 74 9.78 13.82 -9.00
N PHE A 75 10.54 14.38 -9.94
CA PHE A 75 10.50 13.94 -11.34
C PHE A 75 11.02 12.52 -11.50
N GLU A 76 12.11 12.17 -10.81
CA GLU A 76 12.63 10.79 -10.80
C GLU A 76 11.62 9.82 -10.17
N THR A 77 10.97 10.22 -9.09
CA THR A 77 9.88 9.44 -8.48
C THR A 77 8.74 9.23 -9.47
N CYS A 78 8.33 10.25 -10.23
CA CYS A 78 7.28 10.12 -11.26
C CYS A 78 7.68 9.13 -12.36
N VAL A 79 8.96 9.13 -12.77
CA VAL A 79 9.48 8.14 -13.75
C VAL A 79 9.32 6.72 -13.20
N TRP A 80 9.66 6.50 -11.93
CA TRP A 80 9.51 5.18 -11.31
C TRP A 80 8.04 4.77 -11.13
N ILE A 81 7.15 5.69 -10.74
CA ILE A 81 5.71 5.44 -10.71
C ILE A 81 5.23 4.97 -12.09
N GLY A 82 5.63 5.67 -13.17
CA GLY A 82 5.29 5.28 -14.54
C GLY A 82 5.80 3.89 -14.90
N ARG A 83 7.01 3.50 -14.46
CA ARG A 83 7.57 2.16 -14.69
C ARG A 83 6.82 1.07 -13.93
N PHE A 84 6.43 1.31 -12.69
CA PHE A 84 5.60 0.37 -11.91
C PHE A 84 4.22 0.19 -12.56
N VAL A 85 3.58 1.29 -12.98
CA VAL A 85 2.31 1.24 -13.73
C VAL A 85 2.47 0.46 -15.03
N GLN A 86 3.52 0.73 -15.81
CA GLN A 86 3.77 0.04 -17.07
C GLN A 86 4.04 -1.46 -16.87
N ALA A 87 4.68 -1.86 -15.78
CA ALA A 87 4.95 -3.26 -15.50
C ALA A 87 3.66 -4.09 -15.28
N CYS A 88 2.58 -3.45 -14.84
CA CYS A 88 1.30 -4.12 -14.66
C CYS A 88 0.59 -4.43 -16.00
N ASN A 89 0.93 -3.74 -17.09
CA ASN A 89 0.26 -3.92 -18.40
C ASN A 89 0.45 -5.33 -19.01
N GLY A 90 1.41 -6.12 -18.50
CA GLY A 90 1.60 -7.53 -18.88
C GLY A 90 0.70 -8.51 -18.13
N SER A 91 -0.15 -8.03 -17.23
CA SER A 91 -1.06 -8.83 -16.40
C SER A 91 -2.47 -8.20 -16.36
N PRO A 92 -3.47 -8.91 -15.89
CA PRO A 92 -4.80 -8.35 -15.64
C PRO A 92 -4.86 -7.34 -14.48
N ALA A 93 -3.74 -7.10 -13.78
CA ALA A 93 -3.69 -6.14 -12.68
C ALA A 93 -3.81 -4.70 -13.21
N HIS A 94 -4.73 -3.95 -12.63
CA HIS A 94 -4.89 -2.53 -12.88
C HIS A 94 -4.36 -1.75 -11.67
N PRO A 95 -3.19 -1.07 -11.78
CA PRO A 95 -2.62 -0.36 -10.65
C PRO A 95 -3.45 0.87 -10.28
N GLU A 96 -3.88 0.94 -9.04
CA GLU A 96 -4.63 2.04 -8.47
C GLU A 96 -3.70 3.05 -7.81
N LYS A 97 -3.96 4.32 -8.04
CA LYS A 97 -3.22 5.41 -7.42
C LYS A 97 -3.85 5.79 -6.08
N VAL A 98 -3.02 5.93 -5.07
CA VAL A 98 -3.42 6.39 -3.74
C VAL A 98 -2.66 7.68 -3.44
N TYR A 99 -3.37 8.72 -3.06
CA TYR A 99 -2.75 10.00 -2.73
C TYR A 99 -2.57 10.16 -1.23
N ARG A 100 -1.51 10.84 -0.82
CA ARG A 100 -1.23 11.11 0.59
C ARG A 100 -2.39 11.76 1.35
N ALA A 101 -3.16 12.59 0.67
CA ALA A 101 -4.35 13.20 1.26
C ALA A 101 -5.44 12.17 1.58
N GLU A 102 -5.59 11.14 0.74
CA GLU A 102 -6.54 10.04 0.97
C GLU A 102 -6.12 9.21 2.18
N GLU A 103 -4.83 8.88 2.32
CA GLU A 103 -4.31 8.15 3.48
C GLU A 103 -4.60 8.88 4.79
N LYS A 104 -4.32 10.19 4.84
CA LYS A 104 -4.60 11.04 6.00
C LYS A 104 -6.07 11.01 6.40
N LEU A 105 -6.96 11.08 5.42
CA LEU A 105 -8.41 11.05 5.66
C LEU A 105 -8.90 9.65 6.00
N ALA A 106 -8.46 8.62 5.28
CA ALA A 106 -8.89 7.25 5.50
C ALA A 106 -8.46 6.73 6.87
N ILE A 107 -7.18 6.91 7.22
CA ILE A 107 -6.59 6.35 8.44
C ILE A 107 -6.83 7.23 9.67
N CYS A 108 -6.63 8.56 9.54
CA CYS A 108 -6.65 9.47 10.69
C CYS A 108 -7.89 10.36 10.77
N LYS A 109 -8.77 10.33 9.77
CA LYS A 109 -9.93 11.24 9.65
C LYS A 109 -9.55 12.72 9.72
N SER A 110 -8.32 13.07 9.33
CA SER A 110 -7.78 14.42 9.44
C SER A 110 -6.81 14.75 8.31
N PRO A 111 -7.04 15.83 7.54
CA PRO A 111 -6.12 16.27 6.50
C PRO A 111 -4.79 16.81 7.06
N LYS A 112 -4.75 17.14 8.36
CA LYS A 112 -3.56 17.65 9.06
C LYS A 112 -2.66 16.54 9.61
N ALA A 113 -3.03 15.26 9.43
CA ALA A 113 -2.22 14.15 9.88
C ALA A 113 -0.83 14.17 9.24
N ASN A 114 0.15 13.68 9.98
CA ASN A 114 1.52 13.47 9.52
C ASN A 114 1.89 11.98 9.67
N ASP A 115 3.10 11.61 9.26
CA ASP A 115 3.56 10.22 9.27
C ASP A 115 3.53 9.58 10.66
N ALA A 116 3.86 10.35 11.70
CA ALA A 116 3.79 9.86 13.08
C ALA A 116 2.35 9.57 13.51
N THR A 117 1.41 10.43 13.10
CA THR A 117 -0.02 10.26 13.37
C THR A 117 -0.59 9.04 12.64
N ILE A 118 -0.24 8.88 11.36
CA ILE A 118 -0.65 7.72 10.56
C ILE A 118 -0.11 6.43 11.17
N ARG A 119 1.19 6.40 11.51
CA ARG A 119 1.81 5.25 12.17
C ARG A 119 1.10 4.88 13.48
N ARG A 120 0.79 5.88 14.30
CA ARG A 120 0.08 5.66 15.57
C ARG A 120 -1.32 5.09 15.33
N ALA A 121 -2.08 5.67 14.42
CA ALA A 121 -3.43 5.19 14.08
C ALA A 121 -3.43 3.75 13.55
N LEU A 122 -2.44 3.39 12.73
CA LEU A 122 -2.26 2.01 12.27
C LEU A 122 -1.88 1.06 13.42
N ALA A 123 -0.99 1.49 14.33
CA ALA A 123 -0.64 0.71 15.51
C ALA A 123 -1.84 0.51 16.44
N ASP A 124 -2.62 1.55 16.67
CA ASP A 124 -3.84 1.47 17.49
C ASP A 124 -4.91 0.56 16.84
N ARG A 125 -4.97 0.51 15.52
CA ARG A 125 -5.92 -0.34 14.79
C ARG A 125 -5.54 -1.83 14.81
N PHE A 126 -4.27 -2.18 14.61
CA PHE A 126 -3.82 -3.55 14.38
C PHE A 126 -3.01 -4.16 15.53
N ALA A 127 -2.52 -3.33 16.45
CA ALA A 127 -1.68 -3.73 17.59
C ALA A 127 -2.01 -2.90 18.84
N TYR A 128 -3.31 -2.70 19.12
CA TYR A 128 -3.77 -1.87 20.23
C TYR A 128 -3.17 -2.34 21.56
N GLY A 129 -2.62 -1.39 22.32
CA GLY A 129 -2.00 -1.67 23.63
C GLY A 129 -0.64 -2.36 23.59
N GLU A 130 -0.16 -2.76 22.40
CA GLU A 130 1.14 -3.39 22.27
C GLU A 130 2.28 -2.36 22.35
N PRO A 131 3.35 -2.65 23.11
CA PRO A 131 4.47 -1.72 23.25
C PRO A 131 5.23 -1.55 21.92
N ASN A 132 5.94 -0.42 21.78
CA ASN A 132 6.77 -0.11 20.63
C ASN A 132 6.00 -0.24 19.28
N TYR A 133 4.78 0.31 19.22
CA TYR A 133 3.91 0.23 18.04
C TYR A 133 3.65 -1.21 17.56
N GLY A 134 3.61 -2.17 18.47
CA GLY A 134 3.37 -3.57 18.12
C GLY A 134 4.49 -4.24 17.33
N LYS A 135 5.72 -3.75 17.40
CA LYS A 135 6.85 -4.40 16.71
C LYS A 135 7.26 -5.73 17.35
N GLY A 136 7.10 -5.84 18.66
CA GLY A 136 7.58 -7.04 19.37
C GLY A 136 9.10 -7.19 19.34
N THR A 137 9.57 -8.42 19.41
CA THR A 137 11.01 -8.77 19.41
C THR A 137 11.30 -9.87 18.38
N LYS A 138 12.57 -10.15 18.09
CA LYS A 138 12.96 -11.26 17.19
C LYS A 138 12.44 -12.62 17.67
N LYS A 139 12.36 -12.83 18.99
CA LYS A 139 11.85 -14.08 19.59
C LYS A 139 10.32 -14.16 19.60
N LYS A 140 9.65 -13.01 19.69
CA LYS A 140 8.18 -12.87 19.65
C LYS A 140 7.83 -11.68 18.77
N PRO A 141 7.85 -11.87 17.44
CA PRO A 141 7.53 -10.80 16.49
C PRO A 141 6.07 -10.39 16.63
N GLY A 142 5.84 -9.08 16.73
CA GLY A 142 4.51 -8.50 16.73
C GLY A 142 4.03 -8.17 15.31
N TRP A 143 2.86 -7.55 15.20
CA TRP A 143 2.24 -7.21 13.91
C TRP A 143 3.15 -6.38 13.01
N PHE A 144 3.85 -5.41 13.60
CA PHE A 144 4.74 -4.49 12.89
C PHE A 144 6.23 -4.82 13.03
N TYR A 145 6.54 -6.08 13.25
CA TYR A 145 7.93 -6.50 13.34
C TYR A 145 8.69 -6.21 12.04
N GLY A 146 9.87 -5.58 12.15
CA GLY A 146 10.71 -5.23 11.00
C GLY A 146 10.23 -4.05 10.14
N PHE A 147 9.22 -3.30 10.57
CA PHE A 147 8.80 -2.09 9.85
C PHE A 147 9.83 -0.95 9.97
N SER A 148 10.30 -0.44 8.84
CA SER A 148 11.04 0.81 8.66
C SER A 148 10.08 1.96 8.30
N ALA A 149 10.61 3.19 8.14
CA ALA A 149 9.78 4.35 7.79
C ALA A 149 9.01 4.12 6.47
N ASP A 150 9.71 3.72 5.40
CA ASP A 150 9.13 3.52 4.07
C ASP A 150 8.15 2.34 4.04
N VAL A 151 8.39 1.30 4.86
CA VAL A 151 7.44 0.18 5.01
C VAL A 151 6.14 0.62 5.67
N TRP A 152 6.20 1.58 6.62
CA TRP A 152 4.99 2.17 7.19
C TRP A 152 4.18 2.94 6.15
N GLN A 153 4.85 3.66 5.23
CA GLN A 153 4.20 4.40 4.17
C GLN A 153 3.53 3.43 3.18
N ALA A 154 4.27 2.46 2.67
CA ALA A 154 3.68 1.43 1.78
C ALA A 154 2.51 0.68 2.45
N TYR A 155 2.57 0.43 3.77
CA TYR A 155 1.46 -0.19 4.48
C TYR A 155 0.25 0.75 4.62
N ALA A 156 0.46 2.05 4.80
CA ALA A 156 -0.62 3.04 4.79
C ALA A 156 -1.33 3.08 3.43
N VAL A 157 -0.58 3.02 2.32
CA VAL A 157 -1.13 2.87 0.97
C VAL A 157 -2.00 1.63 0.87
N ALA A 158 -1.50 0.47 1.32
CA ALA A 158 -2.24 -0.80 1.30
C ALA A 158 -3.55 -0.71 2.08
N VAL A 159 -3.51 -0.21 3.32
CA VAL A 159 -4.69 -0.09 4.19
C VAL A 159 -5.72 0.86 3.59
N THR A 160 -5.28 2.01 3.07
CA THR A 160 -6.16 3.00 2.42
C THR A 160 -6.87 2.40 1.22
N TYR A 161 -6.12 1.71 0.36
CA TYR A 161 -6.67 1.03 -0.81
C TYR A 161 -7.70 -0.04 -0.43
N ILE A 162 -7.35 -0.92 0.52
CA ILE A 162 -8.24 -2.00 0.96
C ILE A 162 -9.53 -1.45 1.57
N ASP A 163 -9.43 -0.41 2.42
CA ASP A 163 -10.60 0.21 3.04
C ASP A 163 -11.53 0.85 2.01
N ARG A 164 -10.96 1.53 0.99
CA ARG A 164 -11.69 2.13 -0.12
C ARG A 164 -12.49 1.07 -0.87
N THR A 165 -11.84 0.00 -1.32
CA THR A 165 -12.49 -1.06 -2.11
C THR A 165 -13.51 -1.87 -1.30
N LYS A 166 -13.32 -2.05 0.00
CA LYS A 166 -14.32 -2.68 0.87
C LYS A 166 -15.55 -1.78 1.09
N GLY A 167 -15.37 -0.47 1.06
CA GLY A 167 -16.46 0.51 1.16
C GLY A 167 -17.34 0.53 -0.09
N GLU A 168 -16.74 0.53 -1.27
CA GLU A 168 -17.41 0.51 -2.57
C GLU A 168 -18.29 -0.73 -2.75
N ASN A 169 -17.76 -1.90 -2.42
CA ASN A 169 -18.52 -3.17 -2.50
C ASN A 169 -19.75 -3.23 -1.56
N LYS A 170 -19.77 -2.43 -0.49
CA LYS A 170 -20.95 -2.36 0.40
C LYS A 170 -22.06 -1.46 -0.16
N HIS A 171 -21.73 -0.47 -0.97
CA HIS A 171 -22.73 0.40 -1.61
C HIS A 171 -23.39 -0.28 -2.80
N GLU A 172 -22.66 -1.02 -3.63
CA GLU A 172 -23.24 -1.77 -4.76
C GLU A 172 -24.16 -2.92 -4.31
N GLY A 173 -23.87 -3.55 -3.16
CA GLY A 173 -24.72 -4.61 -2.59
C GLY A 173 -26.05 -4.11 -2.02
N ASN A 174 -26.21 -2.82 -1.73
CA ASN A 174 -27.43 -2.25 -1.16
C ASN A 174 -28.40 -1.72 -2.23
N GLU A 175 -27.90 -1.35 -3.41
CA GLU A 175 -28.76 -0.87 -4.53
C GLU A 175 -29.50 -2.01 -5.26
N SER A 176 -29.05 -3.26 -5.09
CA SER A 176 -29.69 -4.43 -5.72
C SER A 176 -30.88 -5.01 -4.93
N CYS A 177 -31.21 -4.49 -3.75
CA CYS A 177 -32.32 -4.98 -2.91
C CYS A 177 -33.56 -4.09 -2.89
N GLU A 178 -33.60 -2.94 -3.58
CA GLU A 178 -34.78 -2.03 -3.61
C GLU A 178 -35.54 -2.06 -4.95
N GLY A 179 -35.46 -3.14 -5.70
CA GLY A 179 -36.15 -3.31 -6.97
C GLY A 179 -36.99 -4.59 -7.03
N ASN A 180 -38.07 -4.64 -6.23
CA ASN A 180 -39.20 -5.56 -6.52
C ASN A 180 -40.48 -5.07 -5.83
#